data_e31a390c61c1fa91428576d48228c5ec
#
_entry.id   e31a390c61c1fa91428576d48228c5ec
#
_cell.length_a   1.000
_cell.length_b   1.000
_cell.length_c   1.000
_cell.angle_alpha   90.00
_cell.angle_beta   90.00
_cell.angle_gamma   90.00
#
_symmetry.space_group_name_H-M   'P 1'
#
loop_
_entity.id
_entity.type
_entity.pdbx_description
1 polymer ?
#
loop_
_entity_poly.entity_id
_entity_poly.type
_entity_poly.pdbx_seq_one_letter_code
_entity_poly.pdbx_strand_id
1 'polypeptide(L)'
;VINGAQTITASAQCLYEMEYDLKECINKGEAEEAAKLEEKIRQSKNAKVLLRIIHIPHSAQAAESEADSTREVNEISVALNRQKPIKAEDIAFASPFVVKLAAFLEREQMNGKRYFRLVKRGEGNIARRTVDLVDFARARKACAGYPGDARSKGTNVLLSSRNDTGGEYSFQDKTIFVPEWLEAEDEQEAEIFEKYYGAVYFAVRVADFYGKNVKKIITANPAAAAVLQNGKWYF
;
A
#
# COMPACT_ATOMS: atom_id res chain seq x y z
N VAL A 1 -19.90 6.66 0.93
CA VAL A 1 -19.01 5.57 1.40
C VAL A 1 -19.59 4.24 0.94
N ILE A 2 -18.76 3.38 0.38
CA ILE A 2 -19.15 2.04 -0.08
C ILE A 2 -18.49 1.02 0.84
N ASN A 3 -19.31 0.31 1.61
CA ASN A 3 -18.85 -0.84 2.38
C ASN A 3 -18.90 -2.10 1.49
N GLY A 4 -17.86 -2.90 1.50
CA GLY A 4 -17.71 -4.09 0.63
C GLY A 4 -16.92 -3.83 -0.65
N ALA A 5 -16.45 -2.60 -0.91
CA ALA A 5 -15.66 -2.30 -2.11
C ALA A 5 -14.39 -3.17 -2.20
N GLN A 6 -13.70 -3.40 -1.08
CA GLN A 6 -12.54 -4.30 -1.04
C GLN A 6 -12.90 -5.74 -1.42
N THR A 7 -14.05 -6.24 -0.96
CA THR A 7 -14.52 -7.58 -1.31
C THR A 7 -14.82 -7.67 -2.81
N ILE A 8 -15.45 -6.64 -3.38
CA ILE A 8 -15.75 -6.59 -4.83
C ILE A 8 -14.46 -6.57 -5.63
N THR A 9 -13.51 -5.69 -5.25
CA THR A 9 -12.22 -5.58 -5.94
C THR A 9 -11.43 -6.89 -5.87
N ALA A 10 -11.33 -7.49 -4.68
CA ALA A 10 -10.62 -8.76 -4.49
C ALA A 10 -11.31 -9.91 -5.28
N SER A 11 -12.64 -9.94 -5.32
CA SER A 11 -13.39 -10.94 -6.08
C SER A 11 -13.19 -10.77 -7.58
N ALA A 12 -13.21 -9.52 -8.08
CA ALA A 12 -12.98 -9.23 -9.48
C ALA A 12 -11.55 -9.60 -9.91
N GLN A 13 -10.58 -9.32 -9.05
CA GLN A 13 -9.19 -9.68 -9.29
C GLN A 13 -8.99 -11.20 -9.32
N CYS A 14 -9.55 -11.91 -8.34
CA CYS A 14 -9.47 -13.37 -8.29
C CYS A 14 -10.12 -14.01 -9.54
N LEU A 15 -11.24 -13.45 -10.00
CA LEU A 15 -11.88 -13.90 -11.23
C LEU A 15 -11.00 -13.66 -12.45
N TYR A 16 -10.35 -12.50 -12.54
CA TYR A 16 -9.42 -12.18 -13.63
C TYR A 16 -8.21 -13.14 -13.64
N GLU A 17 -7.64 -13.43 -12.47
CA GLU A 17 -6.53 -14.39 -12.33
C GLU A 17 -6.95 -15.80 -12.77
N MET A 18 -8.12 -16.27 -12.35
CA MET A 18 -8.67 -17.56 -12.79
C MET A 18 -8.92 -17.62 -14.31
N GLU A 19 -9.41 -16.54 -14.91
CA GLU A 19 -9.61 -16.46 -16.37
C GLU A 19 -8.28 -16.43 -17.14
N TYR A 20 -7.24 -15.85 -16.55
CA TYR A 20 -5.90 -15.89 -17.11
C TYR A 20 -5.29 -17.30 -17.03
N ASP A 21 -5.36 -17.93 -15.87
CA ASP A 21 -4.84 -19.30 -15.67
C ASP A 21 -5.56 -20.30 -16.56
N LEU A 22 -6.88 -20.14 -16.75
CA LEU A 22 -7.65 -20.97 -17.67
C LEU A 22 -7.10 -20.89 -19.10
N LYS A 23 -6.79 -19.69 -19.59
CA LYS A 23 -6.18 -19.53 -20.93
C LYS A 23 -4.81 -20.22 -21.01
N GLU A 24 -4.02 -20.14 -19.96
CA GLU A 24 -2.73 -20.84 -19.91
C GLU A 24 -2.91 -22.36 -19.93
N CYS A 25 -3.83 -22.91 -19.15
CA CYS A 25 -4.12 -24.36 -19.13
C CYS A 25 -4.60 -24.86 -20.51
N ILE A 26 -5.48 -24.10 -21.18
CA ILE A 26 -5.93 -24.45 -22.56
C ILE A 26 -4.74 -24.45 -23.52
N ASN A 27 -3.87 -23.45 -23.45
CA ASN A 27 -2.69 -23.36 -24.34
C ASN A 27 -1.67 -24.48 -24.09
N LYS A 28 -1.60 -24.98 -22.86
CA LYS A 28 -0.71 -26.12 -22.48
C LYS A 28 -1.35 -27.49 -22.73
N GLY A 29 -2.65 -27.53 -23.10
CA GLY A 29 -3.38 -28.78 -23.29
C GLY A 29 -3.79 -29.51 -22.00
N GLU A 30 -3.81 -28.82 -20.86
CA GLU A 30 -4.14 -29.34 -19.52
C GLU A 30 -5.66 -29.38 -19.33
N ALA A 31 -6.33 -30.28 -20.02
CA ALA A 31 -7.79 -30.33 -20.14
C ALA A 31 -8.52 -30.51 -18.77
N GLU A 32 -7.97 -31.32 -17.85
CA GLU A 32 -8.58 -31.56 -16.56
C GLU A 32 -8.52 -30.33 -15.64
N GLU A 33 -7.39 -29.64 -15.62
CA GLU A 33 -7.18 -28.39 -14.87
C GLU A 33 -8.05 -27.27 -15.45
N ALA A 34 -8.13 -27.16 -16.78
CA ALA A 34 -9.01 -26.21 -17.46
C ALA A 34 -10.47 -26.40 -17.08
N ALA A 35 -10.98 -27.64 -17.08
CA ALA A 35 -12.36 -27.93 -16.67
C ALA A 35 -12.65 -27.55 -15.21
N LYS A 36 -11.70 -27.77 -14.29
CA LYS A 36 -11.83 -27.34 -12.88
C LYS A 36 -11.89 -25.82 -12.74
N LEU A 37 -11.05 -25.11 -13.52
CA LEU A 37 -11.05 -23.63 -13.50
C LEU A 37 -12.33 -23.06 -14.11
N GLU A 38 -12.83 -23.61 -15.21
CA GLU A 38 -14.12 -23.20 -15.80
C GLU A 38 -15.27 -23.32 -14.79
N GLU A 39 -15.35 -24.43 -14.05
CA GLU A 39 -16.40 -24.62 -13.04
C GLU A 39 -16.25 -23.60 -11.89
N LYS A 40 -15.01 -23.34 -11.41
CA LYS A 40 -14.77 -22.33 -10.39
C LYS A 40 -15.17 -20.93 -10.87
N ILE A 41 -14.82 -20.56 -12.11
CA ILE A 41 -15.21 -19.28 -12.73
C ILE A 41 -16.74 -19.17 -12.80
N ARG A 42 -17.43 -20.23 -13.24
CA ARG A 42 -18.89 -20.27 -13.30
C ARG A 42 -19.54 -20.07 -11.95
N GLN A 43 -19.01 -20.71 -10.90
CA GLN A 43 -19.50 -20.54 -9.53
C GLN A 43 -19.23 -19.12 -9.02
N SER A 44 -18.04 -18.55 -9.28
CA SER A 44 -17.67 -17.21 -8.87
C SER A 44 -18.53 -16.13 -9.53
N LYS A 45 -18.92 -16.29 -10.80
CA LYS A 45 -19.81 -15.35 -11.50
C LYS A 45 -21.22 -15.30 -10.90
N ASN A 46 -21.64 -16.33 -10.18
CA ASN A 46 -22.92 -16.36 -9.47
C ASN A 46 -22.83 -15.87 -8.01
N ALA A 47 -21.63 -15.53 -7.52
CA ALA A 47 -21.47 -15.01 -6.18
C ALA A 47 -22.18 -13.66 -6.01
N LYS A 48 -22.83 -13.49 -4.83
CA LYS A 48 -23.53 -12.25 -4.48
C LYS A 48 -22.82 -11.62 -3.30
N VAL A 49 -22.60 -10.32 -3.37
CA VAL A 49 -22.04 -9.53 -2.29
C VAL A 49 -23.06 -8.50 -1.81
N LEU A 50 -23.11 -8.30 -0.49
CA LEU A 50 -23.89 -7.23 0.10
C LEU A 50 -23.14 -5.90 -0.10
N LEU A 51 -23.74 -4.99 -0.87
CA LEU A 51 -23.24 -3.64 -1.05
C LEU A 51 -24.09 -2.68 -0.23
N ARG A 52 -23.44 -1.89 0.64
CA ARG A 52 -24.08 -0.79 1.35
C ARG A 52 -23.54 0.53 0.81
N ILE A 53 -24.41 1.33 0.23
CA ILE A 53 -24.10 2.65 -0.29
C ILE A 53 -24.69 3.68 0.66
N ILE A 54 -23.87 4.61 1.18
CA ILE A 54 -24.29 5.73 2.00
C ILE A 54 -24.07 6.99 1.16
N HIS A 55 -25.17 7.65 0.84
CA HIS A 55 -25.16 8.94 0.15
C HIS A 55 -25.18 10.06 1.18
N ILE A 56 -24.18 10.93 1.15
CA ILE A 56 -24.09 12.14 1.96
C ILE A 56 -24.54 13.30 1.06
N PRO A 57 -25.72 13.90 1.31
CA PRO A 57 -26.16 15.04 0.51
C PRO A 57 -25.27 16.25 0.81
N HIS A 58 -24.58 16.79 -0.18
CA HIS A 58 -23.98 18.10 -0.07
C HIS A 58 -25.07 19.16 -0.11
N SER A 59 -25.24 19.93 0.98
CA SER A 59 -26.07 21.12 0.94
C SER A 59 -25.37 22.17 0.06
N ALA A 60 -26.03 22.61 -0.98
CA ALA A 60 -25.51 23.58 -1.97
C ALA A 60 -25.17 24.97 -1.38
N GLN A 61 -25.26 25.14 -0.06
CA GLN A 61 -25.09 26.43 0.62
C GLN A 61 -23.87 26.53 1.56
N ALA A 62 -23.15 25.44 1.78
CA ALA A 62 -21.91 25.52 2.53
C ALA A 62 -20.75 25.22 1.57
N ALA A 63 -19.97 26.22 1.26
CA ALA A 63 -18.63 26.06 0.68
C ALA A 63 -17.69 25.52 1.75
N GLU A 64 -18.05 24.35 2.31
CA GLU A 64 -17.18 23.60 3.19
C GLU A 64 -16.13 22.91 2.35
N SER A 65 -14.91 23.00 2.78
CA SER A 65 -13.74 22.58 2.02
C SER A 65 -13.80 21.09 1.69
N GLU A 66 -13.17 20.68 0.62
CA GLU A 66 -12.97 19.28 0.23
C GLU A 66 -12.42 18.41 1.40
N ALA A 67 -11.75 19.06 2.35
CA ALA A 67 -11.25 18.50 3.60
C ALA A 67 -12.37 18.04 4.55
N ASP A 68 -13.48 18.78 4.67
CA ASP A 68 -14.59 18.42 5.56
C ASP A 68 -15.39 17.23 5.01
N SER A 69 -15.58 17.17 3.69
CA SER A 69 -16.19 15.99 3.05
C SER A 69 -15.36 14.73 3.25
N THR A 70 -14.04 14.85 3.17
CA THR A 70 -13.12 13.74 3.41
C THR A 70 -13.16 13.29 4.87
N ARG A 71 -13.30 14.22 5.81
CA ARG A 71 -13.42 13.92 7.24
C ARG A 71 -14.70 13.16 7.55
N GLU A 72 -15.86 13.59 7.06
CA GLU A 72 -17.14 12.89 7.27
C GLU A 72 -17.11 11.48 6.67
N VAL A 73 -16.56 11.31 5.47
CA VAL A 73 -16.37 10.00 4.84
C VAL A 73 -15.50 9.10 5.70
N ASN A 74 -14.43 9.62 6.30
CA ASN A 74 -13.55 8.87 7.18
C ASN A 74 -14.26 8.50 8.49
N GLU A 75 -15.00 9.40 9.12
CA GLU A 75 -15.74 9.12 10.35
C GLU A 75 -16.80 8.04 10.14
N ILE A 76 -17.54 8.09 9.03
CA ILE A 76 -18.51 7.06 8.66
C ILE A 76 -17.82 5.73 8.38
N SER A 77 -16.68 5.75 7.69
CA SER A 77 -15.88 4.54 7.42
C SER A 77 -15.38 3.89 8.70
N VAL A 78 -14.94 4.69 9.67
CA VAL A 78 -14.54 4.23 11.02
C VAL A 78 -15.73 3.61 11.75
N ALA A 79 -16.89 4.25 11.73
CA ALA A 79 -18.10 3.77 12.40
C ALA A 79 -18.61 2.45 11.81
N LEU A 80 -18.58 2.30 10.49
CA LEU A 80 -19.01 1.08 9.79
C LEU A 80 -18.05 -0.10 9.95
N ASN A 81 -16.76 0.17 10.12
CA ASN A 81 -15.72 -0.85 10.26
C ASN A 81 -15.40 -1.21 11.72
N ARG A 82 -16.20 -0.79 12.69
CA ARG A 82 -16.01 -1.12 14.12
C ARG A 82 -15.90 -2.62 14.42
N GLN A 83 -16.28 -3.49 13.50
CA GLN A 83 -16.14 -4.95 13.65
C GLN A 83 -14.74 -5.49 13.26
N LYS A 84 -13.94 -4.71 12.54
CA LYS A 84 -12.51 -5.01 12.32
C LYS A 84 -11.71 -3.75 12.67
N PRO A 85 -10.75 -3.83 13.58
CA PRO A 85 -9.94 -2.66 13.92
C PRO A 85 -9.26 -2.13 12.66
N ILE A 86 -9.57 -0.88 12.32
CA ILE A 86 -8.86 -0.15 11.26
C ILE A 86 -7.40 -0.07 11.69
N LYS A 87 -6.51 -0.57 10.87
CA LYS A 87 -5.08 -0.49 11.16
C LYS A 87 -4.55 0.91 10.83
N ALA A 88 -3.49 1.32 11.51
CA ALA A 88 -2.80 2.58 11.23
C ALA A 88 -2.43 2.74 9.75
N GLU A 89 -2.13 1.63 9.08
CA GLU A 89 -1.85 1.54 7.65
C GLU A 89 -3.03 1.97 6.76
N ASP A 90 -4.25 1.52 7.11
CA ASP A 90 -5.46 1.85 6.35
C ASP A 90 -5.79 3.36 6.47
N ILE A 91 -5.59 3.93 7.67
CA ILE A 91 -5.76 5.37 7.93
C ILE A 91 -4.68 6.17 7.19
N ALA A 92 -3.43 5.74 7.32
CA ALA A 92 -2.29 6.40 6.70
C ALA A 92 -2.40 6.44 5.18
N PHE A 93 -2.97 5.40 4.56
CA PHE A 93 -3.15 5.34 3.11
C PHE A 93 -4.16 6.38 2.60
N ALA A 94 -5.10 6.81 3.42
CA ALA A 94 -6.08 7.86 3.09
C ALA A 94 -5.55 9.29 3.38
N SER A 95 -4.32 9.43 3.87
CA SER A 95 -3.74 10.73 4.19
C SER A 95 -3.44 11.55 2.94
N PRO A 96 -3.50 12.90 3.02
CA PRO A 96 -3.13 13.77 1.89
C PRO A 96 -1.74 13.49 1.36
N PHE A 97 -0.78 13.17 2.24
CA PHE A 97 0.58 12.83 1.86
C PHE A 97 0.64 11.60 0.94
N VAL A 98 0.01 10.51 1.36
CA VAL A 98 0.06 9.25 0.60
C VAL A 98 -0.76 9.34 -0.67
N VAL A 99 -1.89 10.04 -0.65
CA VAL A 99 -2.70 10.29 -1.84
C VAL A 99 -1.90 11.07 -2.88
N LYS A 100 -1.24 12.18 -2.49
CA LYS A 100 -0.37 12.96 -3.37
C LYS A 100 0.78 12.11 -3.93
N LEU A 101 1.43 11.32 -3.08
CA LEU A 101 2.54 10.45 -3.50
C LEU A 101 2.08 9.36 -4.49
N ALA A 102 0.92 8.75 -4.24
CA ALA A 102 0.36 7.73 -5.14
C ALA A 102 0.00 8.32 -6.51
N ALA A 103 -0.61 9.51 -6.53
CA ALA A 103 -0.96 10.22 -7.76
C ALA A 103 0.29 10.60 -8.57
N PHE A 104 1.34 11.10 -7.91
CA PHE A 104 2.62 11.38 -8.55
C PHE A 104 3.22 10.13 -9.19
N LEU A 105 3.31 9.03 -8.43
CA LEU A 105 3.88 7.78 -8.91
C LEU A 105 3.12 7.22 -10.12
N GLU A 106 1.80 7.32 -10.13
CA GLU A 106 0.96 6.90 -11.24
C GLU A 106 1.18 7.78 -12.49
N ARG A 107 1.20 9.10 -12.32
CA ARG A 107 1.48 10.06 -13.39
C ARG A 107 2.85 9.80 -14.02
N GLU A 108 3.88 9.60 -13.21
CA GLU A 108 5.23 9.35 -13.70
C GLU A 108 5.39 7.98 -14.38
N GLN A 109 4.61 6.98 -13.98
CA GLN A 109 4.54 5.71 -14.72
C GLN A 109 3.91 5.89 -16.10
N MET A 110 2.86 6.69 -16.23
CA MET A 110 2.26 7.03 -17.53
C MET A 110 3.24 7.78 -18.43
N ASN A 111 4.14 8.58 -17.84
CA ASN A 111 5.24 9.26 -18.53
C ASN A 111 6.43 8.34 -18.86
N GLY A 112 6.30 7.02 -18.63
CA GLY A 112 7.31 6.01 -18.96
C GLY A 112 8.42 5.85 -17.93
N LYS A 113 8.36 6.53 -16.78
CA LYS A 113 9.33 6.32 -15.70
C LYS A 113 9.05 5.01 -14.97
N ARG A 114 10.10 4.31 -14.57
CA ARG A 114 10.03 3.00 -13.93
C ARG A 114 9.99 3.10 -12.40
N TYR A 115 9.09 3.93 -11.86
CA TYR A 115 8.86 3.98 -10.42
C TYR A 115 8.05 2.77 -9.93
N PHE A 116 7.86 2.67 -8.62
CA PHE A 116 7.01 1.66 -8.00
C PHE A 116 5.58 2.20 -7.86
N ARG A 117 4.64 1.29 -7.59
CA ARG A 117 3.28 1.63 -7.20
C ARG A 117 3.08 1.36 -5.72
N LEU A 118 2.50 2.31 -5.00
CA LEU A 118 2.02 2.05 -3.64
C LEU A 118 0.74 1.23 -3.69
N VAL A 119 0.68 0.18 -2.88
CA VAL A 119 -0.48 -0.70 -2.79
C VAL A 119 -1.05 -0.71 -1.38
N LYS A 120 -2.37 -0.81 -1.27
CA LYS A 120 -3.07 -1.00 -0.01
C LYS A 120 -2.87 -2.41 0.49
N ARG A 121 -2.97 -2.57 1.80
CA ARG A 121 -2.99 -3.89 2.41
C ARG A 121 -4.13 -4.74 1.85
N GLY A 122 -3.80 -5.91 1.32
CA GLY A 122 -4.76 -6.84 0.72
C GLY A 122 -5.07 -6.56 -0.76
N GLU A 123 -4.49 -5.51 -1.36
CA GLU A 123 -4.38 -5.44 -2.81
C GLU A 123 -3.34 -6.45 -3.26
N GLY A 124 -3.74 -7.38 -4.11
CA GLY A 124 -2.84 -8.38 -4.69
C GLY A 124 -1.72 -7.71 -5.49
N ASN A 125 -0.64 -8.46 -5.66
CA ASN A 125 0.56 -8.00 -6.37
C ASN A 125 0.30 -8.02 -7.88
N ILE A 126 -0.47 -7.07 -8.41
CA ILE A 126 -0.86 -6.98 -9.83
C ILE A 126 0.31 -6.54 -10.70
N ALA A 127 1.28 -5.85 -10.12
CA ALA A 127 2.42 -5.31 -10.86
C ALA A 127 3.75 -5.76 -10.24
N ARG A 128 4.76 -5.99 -11.10
CA ARG A 128 6.11 -6.40 -10.67
C ARG A 128 6.84 -5.38 -9.79
N ARG A 129 6.32 -4.15 -9.65
CA ARG A 129 6.96 -3.03 -8.94
C ARG A 129 6.00 -2.43 -7.93
N THR A 130 5.48 -3.23 -7.04
CA THR A 130 4.61 -2.77 -5.94
C THR A 130 5.38 -2.67 -4.63
N VAL A 131 5.00 -1.72 -3.80
CA VAL A 131 5.51 -1.50 -2.44
C VAL A 131 4.32 -1.22 -1.54
N ASP A 132 4.16 -1.95 -0.44
CA ASP A 132 3.18 -1.59 0.57
C ASP A 132 3.67 -0.43 1.44
N LEU A 133 2.73 0.24 2.11
CA LEU A 133 3.04 1.46 2.86
C LEU A 133 3.96 1.20 4.06
N VAL A 134 3.93 0.01 4.65
CA VAL A 134 4.80 -0.35 5.79
C VAL A 134 6.22 -0.56 5.31
N ASP A 135 6.41 -1.29 4.21
CA ASP A 135 7.72 -1.49 3.62
C ASP A 135 8.29 -0.17 3.07
N PHE A 136 7.43 0.70 2.49
CA PHE A 136 7.80 2.07 2.13
C PHE A 136 8.34 2.85 3.32
N ALA A 137 7.60 2.87 4.43
CA ALA A 137 7.97 3.61 5.64
C ALA A 137 9.29 3.08 6.23
N ARG A 138 9.45 1.76 6.31
CA ARG A 138 10.67 1.11 6.80
C ARG A 138 11.88 1.41 5.92
N ALA A 139 11.72 1.24 4.61
CA ALA A 139 12.78 1.53 3.64
C ALA A 139 13.20 2.99 3.69
N ARG A 140 12.23 3.91 3.72
CA ARG A 140 12.53 5.34 3.83
C ARG A 140 13.24 5.67 5.14
N LYS A 141 12.81 5.07 6.27
CA LYS A 141 13.44 5.26 7.58
C LYS A 141 14.89 4.77 7.58
N ALA A 142 15.16 3.61 6.97
CA ALA A 142 16.52 3.07 6.82
C ALA A 142 17.38 3.99 5.94
N CYS A 143 16.88 4.42 4.79
CA CYS A 143 17.55 5.37 3.89
C CYS A 143 17.82 6.73 4.54
N ALA A 144 17.01 7.12 5.53
CA ALA A 144 17.24 8.33 6.33
C ALA A 144 18.33 8.18 7.40
N GLY A 145 19.00 7.02 7.49
CA GLY A 145 20.05 6.75 8.47
C GLY A 145 19.57 6.13 9.79
N TYR A 146 18.32 5.66 9.85
CA TYR A 146 17.73 5.06 11.06
C TYR A 146 17.35 3.59 10.87
N PRO A 147 18.27 2.68 10.46
CA PRO A 147 17.92 1.29 10.19
C PRO A 147 17.45 0.53 11.43
N GLY A 148 17.97 0.89 12.62
CA GLY A 148 17.51 0.32 13.89
C GLY A 148 16.03 0.60 14.17
N ASP A 149 15.59 1.83 13.95
CA ASP A 149 14.19 2.24 14.06
C ASP A 149 13.32 1.56 13.00
N ALA A 150 13.78 1.50 11.76
CA ALA A 150 13.10 0.83 10.66
C ALA A 150 12.80 -0.64 10.98
N ARG A 151 13.68 -1.29 11.73
CA ARG A 151 13.53 -2.67 12.18
C ARG A 151 12.65 -2.81 13.41
N SER A 152 12.92 -2.02 14.46
CA SER A 152 12.38 -2.24 15.81
C SER A 152 11.02 -1.58 16.04
N LYS A 153 10.74 -0.45 15.38
CA LYS A 153 9.47 0.25 15.56
C LYS A 153 8.29 -0.52 14.95
N GLY A 154 7.21 -0.62 15.70
CA GLY A 154 5.96 -1.18 15.21
C GLY A 154 5.30 -0.30 14.14
N THR A 155 4.46 -0.90 13.30
CA THR A 155 3.73 -0.20 12.23
C THR A 155 2.95 1.02 12.76
N ASN A 156 2.28 0.88 13.90
CA ASN A 156 1.53 1.98 14.51
C ASN A 156 2.41 3.18 14.91
N VAL A 157 3.69 2.95 15.20
CA VAL A 157 4.63 4.03 15.55
C VAL A 157 5.18 4.68 14.28
N LEU A 158 5.54 3.87 13.26
CA LEU A 158 6.05 4.39 12.00
C LEU A 158 5.01 5.20 11.23
N LEU A 159 3.75 4.80 11.29
CA LEU A 159 2.62 5.42 10.61
C LEU A 159 1.77 6.28 11.55
N SER A 160 2.29 6.64 12.75
CA SER A 160 1.55 7.45 13.70
C SER A 160 1.28 8.85 13.13
N SER A 161 0.05 9.28 13.32
CA SER A 161 -0.40 10.62 12.95
C SER A 161 -0.96 11.33 14.16
N ARG A 162 -0.94 12.65 14.14
CA ARG A 162 -1.70 13.51 15.04
C ARG A 162 -2.80 14.18 14.25
N ASN A 163 -4.01 14.17 14.80
CA ASN A 163 -4.97 15.18 14.42
C ASN A 163 -4.66 16.40 15.28
N ASP A 164 -4.00 17.38 14.73
CA ASP A 164 -3.84 18.66 15.40
C ASP A 164 -5.22 19.32 15.56
N THR A 165 -5.34 20.24 16.53
CA THR A 165 -6.59 20.89 16.95
C THR A 165 -7.35 21.64 15.83
N GLY A 166 -6.89 21.55 14.58
CA GLY A 166 -7.54 22.07 13.36
C GLY A 166 -8.04 20.99 12.40
N GLY A 167 -7.98 19.69 12.78
CA GLY A 167 -8.44 18.59 11.92
C GLY A 167 -7.45 18.16 10.83
N GLU A 168 -6.28 18.76 10.79
CA GLU A 168 -5.28 18.46 9.77
C GLU A 168 -4.54 17.14 10.11
N TYR A 169 -4.55 16.20 9.16
CA TYR A 169 -3.86 14.93 9.32
C TYR A 169 -2.36 15.11 9.07
N SER A 170 -1.54 15.02 10.12
CA SER A 170 -0.10 15.10 9.96
C SER A 170 0.61 13.88 10.56
N PHE A 171 1.54 13.31 9.80
CA PHE A 171 2.42 12.26 10.30
C PHE A 171 3.43 12.81 11.31
N GLN A 172 3.67 12.03 12.38
CA GLN A 172 4.65 12.42 13.41
C GLN A 172 6.09 12.22 12.94
N ASP A 173 6.37 11.16 12.19
CA ASP A 173 7.72 10.85 11.74
C ASP A 173 8.09 11.60 10.45
N LYS A 174 8.61 12.80 10.62
CA LYS A 174 9.03 13.67 9.51
C LYS A 174 10.25 13.14 8.72
N THR A 175 10.94 12.11 9.20
CA THR A 175 12.01 11.47 8.42
C THR A 175 11.46 10.49 7.39
N ILE A 176 10.25 9.97 7.60
CA ILE A 176 9.52 9.13 6.64
C ILE A 176 8.66 10.02 5.75
N PHE A 177 7.84 10.88 6.35
CA PHE A 177 6.86 11.73 5.69
C PHE A 177 7.36 13.18 5.73
N VAL A 178 8.26 13.51 4.81
CA VAL A 178 8.91 14.83 4.79
C VAL A 178 7.91 15.93 4.44
N PRO A 179 7.85 17.02 5.23
CA PRO A 179 6.88 18.09 4.99
C PRO A 179 6.99 18.73 3.60
N GLU A 180 8.20 18.87 3.09
CA GLU A 180 8.50 19.45 1.78
C GLU A 180 7.74 18.75 0.63
N TRP A 181 7.35 17.48 0.83
CA TRP A 181 6.56 16.76 -0.15
C TRP A 181 5.14 17.32 -0.29
N LEU A 182 4.51 17.69 0.82
CA LEU A 182 3.16 18.27 0.81
C LEU A 182 3.15 19.70 0.25
N GLU A 183 4.20 20.45 0.55
CA GLU A 183 4.37 21.85 0.15
C GLU A 183 4.86 21.98 -1.30
N ALA A 184 5.34 20.91 -1.92
CA ALA A 184 5.90 20.92 -3.27
C ALA A 184 4.83 21.27 -4.31
N GLU A 185 5.16 22.18 -5.21
CA GLU A 185 4.43 22.40 -6.45
C GLU A 185 4.78 21.31 -7.48
N ASP A 186 3.93 21.11 -8.47
CA ASP A 186 4.05 20.01 -9.46
C ASP A 186 5.43 19.95 -10.13
N GLU A 187 6.03 21.11 -10.37
CA GLU A 187 7.37 21.24 -11.00
C GLU A 187 8.49 20.75 -10.09
N GLN A 188 8.31 20.80 -8.77
CA GLN A 188 9.29 20.44 -7.76
C GLN A 188 9.16 18.97 -7.29
N GLU A 189 8.01 18.36 -7.53
CA GLU A 189 7.72 17.01 -7.02
C GLU A 189 8.76 15.98 -7.43
N ALA A 190 9.22 16.04 -8.68
CA ALA A 190 10.19 15.06 -9.19
C ALA A 190 11.55 15.18 -8.47
N GLU A 191 12.02 16.39 -8.22
CA GLU A 191 13.27 16.65 -7.51
C GLU A 191 13.17 16.19 -6.05
N ILE A 192 12.09 16.55 -5.36
CA ILE A 192 11.85 16.18 -3.97
C ILE A 192 11.69 14.66 -3.85
N PHE A 193 10.98 14.04 -4.79
CA PHE A 193 10.84 12.59 -4.83
C PHE A 193 12.19 11.89 -4.96
N GLU A 194 13.01 12.26 -5.92
CA GLU A 194 14.33 11.67 -6.12
C GLU A 194 15.23 11.86 -4.90
N LYS A 195 15.22 13.04 -4.31
CA LYS A 195 16.01 13.37 -3.11
C LYS A 195 15.64 12.50 -1.91
N TYR A 196 14.38 12.26 -1.66
CA TYR A 196 13.93 11.61 -0.43
C TYR A 196 13.44 10.17 -0.63
N TYR A 197 12.92 9.81 -1.81
CA TYR A 197 12.22 8.55 -2.05
C TYR A 197 12.79 7.72 -3.20
N GLY A 198 13.69 8.27 -4.01
CA GLY A 198 14.27 7.59 -5.18
C GLY A 198 14.90 6.24 -4.86
N ALA A 199 15.55 6.12 -3.69
CA ALA A 199 16.18 4.88 -3.24
C ALA A 199 15.22 3.86 -2.60
N VAL A 200 13.99 4.24 -2.25
CA VAL A 200 13.06 3.42 -1.45
C VAL A 200 12.77 2.07 -2.10
N TYR A 201 12.46 2.07 -3.39
CA TYR A 201 12.17 0.81 -4.09
C TYR A 201 13.34 -0.15 -4.08
N PHE A 202 14.56 0.34 -4.29
CA PHE A 202 15.77 -0.46 -4.21
C PHE A 202 15.95 -1.03 -2.81
N ALA A 203 15.78 -0.21 -1.77
CA ALA A 203 15.87 -0.62 -0.38
C ALA A 203 14.86 -1.73 -0.03
N VAL A 204 13.61 -1.61 -0.49
CA VAL A 204 12.60 -2.68 -0.32
C VAL A 204 13.05 -3.96 -1.00
N ARG A 205 13.60 -3.89 -2.22
CA ARG A 205 14.06 -5.08 -2.95
C ARG A 205 15.25 -5.76 -2.28
N VAL A 206 16.18 -4.98 -1.74
CA VAL A 206 17.31 -5.52 -0.95
C VAL A 206 16.80 -6.19 0.32
N ALA A 207 15.89 -5.55 1.05
CA ALA A 207 15.29 -6.12 2.25
C ALA A 207 14.51 -7.41 1.98
N ASP A 208 13.79 -7.49 0.87
CA ASP A 208 13.09 -8.67 0.37
C ASP A 208 14.06 -9.82 0.04
N PHE A 209 15.08 -9.50 -0.73
CA PHE A 209 16.13 -10.46 -1.07
C PHE A 209 16.80 -11.02 0.20
N TYR A 210 17.15 -10.12 1.12
CA TYR A 210 17.72 -10.50 2.41
C TYR A 210 16.78 -11.43 3.18
N GLY A 211 15.52 -11.05 3.34
CA GLY A 211 14.53 -11.85 4.06
C GLY A 211 14.37 -13.27 3.50
N LYS A 212 14.41 -13.42 2.17
CA LYS A 212 14.31 -14.71 1.49
C LYS A 212 15.56 -15.58 1.65
N ASN A 213 16.74 -14.96 1.80
CA ASN A 213 18.01 -15.68 1.78
C ASN A 213 18.71 -15.74 3.15
N VAL A 214 18.24 -15.00 4.15
CA VAL A 214 18.92 -14.89 5.46
C VAL A 214 19.18 -16.24 6.12
N LYS A 215 18.25 -17.19 6.03
CA LYS A 215 18.45 -18.55 6.58
C LYS A 215 19.62 -19.27 5.93
N LYS A 216 19.75 -19.19 4.60
CA LYS A 216 20.87 -19.78 3.85
C LYS A 216 22.19 -19.10 4.22
N ILE A 217 22.18 -17.77 4.35
CA ILE A 217 23.36 -16.97 4.71
C ILE A 217 23.81 -17.32 6.14
N ILE A 218 22.89 -17.46 7.10
CA ILE A 218 23.18 -17.88 8.48
C ILE A 218 23.76 -19.30 8.51
N THR A 219 23.18 -20.23 7.75
CA THR A 219 23.70 -21.60 7.68
C THR A 219 25.14 -21.64 7.16
N ALA A 220 25.46 -20.79 6.19
CA ALA A 220 26.82 -20.66 5.66
C ALA A 220 27.80 -19.94 6.61
N ASN A 221 27.27 -19.10 7.52
CA ASN A 221 28.07 -18.28 8.44
C ASN A 221 27.49 -18.30 9.86
N PRO A 222 27.50 -19.44 10.58
CA PRO A 222 26.85 -19.56 11.89
C PRO A 222 27.39 -18.58 12.94
N ALA A 223 28.68 -18.27 12.90
CA ALA A 223 29.31 -17.32 13.83
C ALA A 223 28.74 -15.90 13.73
N ALA A 224 28.22 -15.50 12.57
CA ALA A 224 27.61 -14.20 12.34
C ALA A 224 26.08 -14.21 12.52
N ALA A 225 25.47 -15.31 12.97
CA ALA A 225 24.02 -15.50 13.01
C ALA A 225 23.29 -14.37 13.76
N ALA A 226 23.83 -13.94 14.91
CA ALA A 226 23.20 -12.88 15.73
C ALA A 226 23.12 -11.53 14.99
N VAL A 227 24.16 -11.20 14.23
CA VAL A 227 24.20 -9.97 13.41
C VAL A 227 23.28 -10.12 12.20
N LEU A 228 23.39 -11.24 11.49
CA LEU A 228 22.64 -11.50 10.27
C LEU A 228 21.14 -11.58 10.52
N GLN A 229 20.65 -12.14 11.62
CA GLN A 229 19.23 -12.14 11.98
C GLN A 229 18.63 -10.73 12.09
N ASN A 230 19.47 -9.73 12.33
CA ASN A 230 19.07 -8.37 12.57
C ASN A 230 19.33 -7.42 11.39
N GLY A 231 19.97 -7.91 10.32
CA GLY A 231 20.52 -7.11 9.25
C GLY A 231 19.57 -6.59 8.18
N LYS A 232 18.27 -6.95 8.21
CA LYS A 232 17.32 -6.69 7.11
C LYS A 232 17.32 -5.25 6.58
N TRP A 233 17.55 -4.26 7.43
CA TRP A 233 17.49 -2.84 7.09
C TRP A 233 18.84 -2.10 7.20
N TYR A 234 19.93 -2.84 7.42
CA TYR A 234 21.29 -2.32 7.52
C TYR A 234 22.04 -2.58 6.21
N PHE A 235 21.74 -1.82 5.17
CA PHE A 235 22.38 -1.90 3.87
C PHE A 235 22.92 -0.55 3.40
#